data_e88aea743143182d1defca73571962dc
#
_entry.id   e88aea743143182d1defca73571962dc
#
_cell.length_a   1.000
_cell.length_b   1.000
_cell.length_c   1.000
_cell.angle_alpha   90.00
_cell.angle_beta   90.00
_cell.angle_gamma   90.00
#
_symmetry.space_group_name_H-M   'P 1'
#
loop_
_entity.id
_entity.type
_entity.pdbx_description
1 polymer ?
#
loop_
_entity_poly.entity_id
_entity_poly.type
_entity_poly.pdbx_seq_one_letter_code
_entity_poly.pdbx_strand_id
1 'polypeptide(L)'
;MNLVLFDFDGTITRDDSLLEFVAYVVGFKKFFRGILVLSPILAAYKLGLASNNFTRRKLLGYFFSGMSADKFDKICKKYSTTHIEDILKQSAMDKIASYKAAGDKIVIVTASLEDWLRPWCEAQGLELLGTKIRRKGGIITGEIEGQNCYGAQKVARVRAAYDVQAFDRIIAYGDSRGDREMLEFADEAHYKAFE
;
A
#
# COMPACT_ATOMS: atom_id res chain seq x y z
N MET A 1 -3.00 11.13 23.07
CA MET A 1 -2.24 10.53 21.93
C MET A 1 -3.23 10.20 20.82
N ASN A 2 -3.05 10.73 19.63
CA ASN A 2 -3.90 10.46 18.49
C ASN A 2 -3.48 9.19 17.74
N LEU A 3 -4.43 8.57 17.01
CA LEU A 3 -4.15 7.56 15.99
C LEU A 3 -4.19 8.22 14.61
N VAL A 4 -3.05 8.23 13.92
CA VAL A 4 -2.93 8.89 12.63
C VAL A 4 -2.73 7.85 11.54
N LEU A 5 -3.66 7.78 10.60
CA LEU A 5 -3.74 6.81 9.53
C LEU A 5 -3.34 7.47 8.22
N PHE A 6 -2.33 6.94 7.55
CA PHE A 6 -1.94 7.41 6.22
C PHE A 6 -2.14 6.32 5.19
N ASP A 7 -2.82 6.62 4.09
CA ASP A 7 -2.60 5.86 2.87
C ASP A 7 -1.18 6.12 2.33
N PHE A 8 -0.69 5.26 1.46
CA PHE A 8 0.67 5.34 0.94
C PHE A 8 0.71 5.89 -0.48
N ASP A 9 0.17 5.14 -1.45
CA ASP A 9 0.26 5.47 -2.88
C ASP A 9 -0.61 6.68 -3.23
N GLY A 10 -0.01 7.74 -3.79
CA GLY A 10 -0.71 9.00 -4.09
C GLY A 10 -0.90 9.93 -2.88
N THR A 11 -0.83 9.39 -1.66
CA THR A 11 -0.89 10.17 -0.40
C THR A 11 0.50 10.57 0.06
N ILE A 12 1.33 9.60 0.49
CA ILE A 12 2.72 9.84 0.90
C ILE A 12 3.64 9.89 -0.32
N THR A 13 3.33 9.12 -1.36
CA THR A 13 4.10 9.05 -2.60
C THR A 13 3.46 9.87 -3.73
N ARG A 14 4.28 10.24 -4.73
CA ARG A 14 3.83 10.90 -5.96
C ARG A 14 3.20 9.90 -6.92
N ASP A 15 3.70 8.68 -6.95
CA ASP A 15 3.39 7.64 -7.91
C ASP A 15 2.85 6.38 -7.23
N ASP A 16 2.21 5.49 -8.02
CA ASP A 16 1.75 4.18 -7.57
C ASP A 16 2.95 3.22 -7.42
N SER A 17 3.33 2.95 -6.17
CA SER A 17 4.48 2.10 -5.85
C SER A 17 4.36 0.67 -6.39
N LEU A 18 3.14 0.16 -6.63
CA LEU A 18 2.95 -1.18 -7.20
C LEU A 18 3.45 -1.24 -8.64
N LEU A 19 3.08 -0.27 -9.48
CA LEU A 19 3.50 -0.28 -10.89
C LEU A 19 5.00 -0.07 -11.02
N GLU A 20 5.57 0.82 -10.20
CA GLU A 20 7.01 1.02 -10.13
C GLU A 20 7.74 -0.23 -9.65
N PHE A 21 7.26 -0.86 -8.57
CA PHE A 21 7.82 -2.10 -8.05
C PHE A 21 7.78 -3.23 -9.10
N VAL A 22 6.64 -3.40 -9.80
CA VAL A 22 6.56 -4.39 -10.89
C VAL A 22 7.59 -4.11 -11.96
N ALA A 23 7.71 -2.86 -12.44
CA ALA A 23 8.69 -2.49 -13.46
C ALA A 23 10.14 -2.74 -12.99
N TYR A 24 10.43 -2.43 -11.71
CA TYR A 24 11.71 -2.71 -11.07
C TYR A 24 12.06 -4.20 -11.05
N VAL A 25 11.09 -5.05 -10.68
CA VAL A 25 11.29 -6.51 -10.55
C VAL A 25 11.50 -7.19 -11.88
N VAL A 26 10.65 -6.89 -12.87
CA VAL A 26 10.61 -7.63 -14.13
C VAL A 26 11.37 -6.96 -15.28
N GLY A 27 11.72 -5.68 -15.11
CA GLY A 27 12.33 -4.83 -16.13
C GLY A 27 11.31 -4.31 -17.15
N PHE A 28 11.66 -3.17 -17.78
CA PHE A 28 10.75 -2.39 -18.63
C PHE A 28 10.08 -3.21 -19.75
N LYS A 29 10.84 -4.06 -20.47
CA LYS A 29 10.29 -4.86 -21.59
C LYS A 29 9.20 -5.83 -21.15
N LYS A 30 9.45 -6.58 -20.04
CA LYS A 30 8.47 -7.53 -19.50
C LYS A 30 7.28 -6.81 -18.88
N PHE A 31 7.52 -5.67 -18.19
CA PHE A 31 6.48 -4.82 -17.65
C PHE A 31 5.51 -4.36 -18.75
N PHE A 32 6.01 -3.74 -19.80
CA PHE A 32 5.19 -3.23 -20.91
C PHE A 32 4.38 -4.35 -21.59
N ARG A 33 5.02 -5.49 -21.86
CA ARG A 33 4.32 -6.68 -22.39
C ARG A 33 3.21 -7.15 -21.45
N GLY A 34 3.45 -7.18 -20.14
CA GLY A 34 2.46 -7.60 -19.16
C GLY A 34 1.29 -6.62 -19.08
N ILE A 35 1.54 -5.32 -19.09
CA ILE A 35 0.49 -4.30 -19.13
C ILE A 35 -0.35 -4.43 -20.41
N LEU A 36 0.27 -4.71 -21.55
CA LEU A 36 -0.46 -4.94 -22.80
C LEU A 36 -1.40 -6.17 -22.69
N VAL A 37 -0.90 -7.28 -22.14
CA VAL A 37 -1.70 -8.50 -21.93
C VAL A 37 -2.84 -8.26 -20.93
N LEU A 38 -2.60 -7.49 -19.89
CA LEU A 38 -3.58 -7.19 -18.86
C LEU A 38 -4.49 -6.00 -19.21
N SER A 39 -4.25 -5.31 -20.33
CA SER A 39 -4.99 -4.09 -20.72
C SER A 39 -6.52 -4.27 -20.75
N PRO A 40 -7.12 -5.40 -21.18
CA PRO A 40 -8.57 -5.57 -21.11
C PRO A 40 -9.11 -5.56 -19.68
N ILE A 41 -8.36 -6.17 -18.74
CA ILE A 41 -8.73 -6.20 -17.32
C ILE A 41 -8.59 -4.81 -16.70
N LEU A 42 -7.52 -4.08 -17.04
CA LEU A 42 -7.28 -2.71 -16.57
C LEU A 42 -8.34 -1.74 -17.12
N ALA A 43 -8.75 -1.91 -18.38
CA ALA A 43 -9.83 -1.14 -18.98
C ALA A 43 -11.18 -1.44 -18.29
N ALA A 44 -11.50 -2.72 -18.07
CA ALA A 44 -12.70 -3.13 -17.34
C ALA A 44 -12.73 -2.53 -15.92
N TYR A 45 -11.59 -2.48 -15.23
CA TYR A 45 -11.48 -1.84 -13.92
C TYR A 45 -11.75 -0.32 -13.98
N LYS A 46 -11.18 0.39 -14.95
CA LYS A 46 -11.42 1.82 -15.15
C LYS A 46 -12.89 2.13 -15.45
N LEU A 47 -13.57 1.24 -16.16
CA LEU A 47 -15.00 1.34 -16.47
C LEU A 47 -15.92 0.87 -15.32
N GLY A 48 -15.36 0.44 -14.18
CA GLY A 48 -16.14 -0.06 -13.06
C GLY A 48 -16.73 -1.47 -13.25
N LEU A 49 -16.36 -2.18 -14.32
CA LEU A 49 -16.82 -3.54 -14.65
C LEU A 49 -16.01 -4.63 -13.95
N ALA A 50 -14.84 -4.31 -13.43
CA ALA A 50 -13.99 -5.21 -12.65
C ALA A 50 -13.67 -4.60 -11.29
N SER A 51 -13.64 -5.42 -10.22
CA SER A 51 -13.29 -4.97 -8.89
C SER A 51 -11.77 -4.74 -8.77
N ASN A 52 -11.37 -3.84 -7.85
CA ASN A 52 -9.98 -3.60 -7.50
C ASN A 52 -9.27 -4.91 -7.08
N ASN A 53 -9.91 -5.71 -6.21
CA ASN A 53 -9.36 -6.98 -5.73
C ASN A 53 -9.09 -7.98 -6.87
N PHE A 54 -10.03 -8.11 -7.82
CA PHE A 54 -9.85 -8.98 -8.99
C PHE A 54 -8.69 -8.52 -9.86
N THR A 55 -8.65 -7.25 -10.20
CA THR A 55 -7.60 -6.65 -11.06
C THR A 55 -6.22 -6.83 -10.44
N ARG A 56 -6.10 -6.53 -9.13
CA ARG A 56 -4.85 -6.66 -8.40
C ARG A 56 -4.36 -8.12 -8.33
N ARG A 57 -5.25 -9.09 -8.08
CA ARG A 57 -4.91 -10.53 -8.14
C ARG A 57 -4.40 -10.95 -9.50
N LYS A 58 -5.02 -10.49 -10.58
CA LYS A 58 -4.57 -10.80 -11.95
C LYS A 58 -3.19 -10.22 -12.25
N LEU A 59 -2.93 -8.98 -11.79
CA LEU A 59 -1.64 -8.33 -11.96
C LEU A 59 -0.54 -9.05 -11.16
N LEU A 60 -0.77 -9.32 -9.89
CA LEU A 60 0.18 -10.02 -9.03
C LEU A 60 0.45 -11.44 -9.52
N GLY A 61 -0.61 -12.16 -9.96
CA GLY A 61 -0.50 -13.49 -10.53
C GLY A 61 0.35 -13.52 -11.80
N TYR A 62 0.15 -12.57 -12.70
CA TYR A 62 0.90 -12.49 -13.95
C TYR A 62 2.39 -12.23 -13.73
N PHE A 63 2.74 -11.30 -12.83
CA PHE A 63 4.11 -10.86 -12.66
C PHE A 63 4.92 -11.67 -11.64
N PHE A 64 4.28 -12.21 -10.60
CA PHE A 64 5.00 -12.78 -9.45
C PHE A 64 4.73 -14.26 -9.21
N SER A 65 3.70 -14.87 -9.82
CA SER A 65 3.41 -16.30 -9.63
C SER A 65 4.62 -17.17 -10.02
N GLY A 66 4.97 -18.12 -9.14
CA GLY A 66 6.09 -19.04 -9.33
C GLY A 66 7.46 -18.46 -8.95
N MET A 67 7.54 -17.19 -8.53
CA MET A 67 8.80 -16.62 -8.04
C MET A 67 9.16 -17.23 -6.68
N SER A 68 10.45 -17.56 -6.48
CA SER A 68 10.96 -17.97 -5.15
C SER A 68 10.70 -16.85 -4.13
N ALA A 69 10.19 -17.23 -2.95
CA ALA A 69 9.91 -16.29 -1.86
C ALA A 69 11.19 -15.57 -1.41
N ASP A 70 12.31 -16.29 -1.26
CA ASP A 70 13.60 -15.69 -0.87
C ASP A 70 14.09 -14.64 -1.89
N LYS A 71 13.90 -14.93 -3.20
CA LYS A 71 14.25 -13.98 -4.25
C LYS A 71 13.36 -12.74 -4.18
N PHE A 72 12.05 -12.95 -3.97
CA PHE A 72 11.09 -11.87 -3.83
C PHE A 72 11.43 -10.96 -2.64
N ASP A 73 11.72 -11.56 -1.48
CA ASP A 73 12.07 -10.83 -0.25
C ASP A 73 13.33 -9.99 -0.41
N LYS A 74 14.37 -10.54 -1.06
CA LYS A 74 15.61 -9.79 -1.35
C LYS A 74 15.33 -8.58 -2.26
N ILE A 75 14.46 -8.76 -3.26
CA ILE A 75 14.09 -7.68 -4.17
C ILE A 75 13.26 -6.63 -3.43
N CYS A 76 12.26 -7.04 -2.63
CA CYS A 76 11.45 -6.14 -1.81
C CYS A 76 12.32 -5.30 -0.88
N LYS A 77 13.24 -5.94 -0.15
CA LYS A 77 14.15 -5.23 0.75
C LYS A 77 15.02 -4.21 -0.01
N LYS A 78 15.57 -4.61 -1.16
CA LYS A 78 16.40 -3.71 -1.97
C LYS A 78 15.57 -2.52 -2.48
N TYR A 79 14.39 -2.75 -3.06
CA TYR A 79 13.49 -1.70 -3.52
C TYR A 79 13.13 -0.73 -2.40
N SER A 80 12.76 -1.26 -1.24
CA SER A 80 12.39 -0.50 -0.06
C SER A 80 13.49 0.48 0.39
N THR A 81 14.75 0.07 0.32
CA THR A 81 15.89 0.86 0.79
C THR A 81 16.50 1.78 -0.25
N THR A 82 16.16 1.62 -1.54
CA THR A 82 16.83 2.38 -2.62
C THR A 82 15.88 3.17 -3.51
N HIS A 83 14.57 2.94 -3.47
CA HIS A 83 13.62 3.54 -4.43
C HIS A 83 12.44 4.25 -3.74
N ILE A 84 12.01 3.80 -2.56
CA ILE A 84 10.85 4.41 -1.92
C ILE A 84 11.11 5.89 -1.61
N GLU A 85 12.31 6.25 -1.15
CA GLU A 85 12.65 7.63 -0.82
C GLU A 85 12.53 8.59 -2.00
N ASP A 86 12.81 8.11 -3.22
CA ASP A 86 12.77 8.94 -4.44
C ASP A 86 11.34 9.37 -4.82
N ILE A 87 10.33 8.62 -4.39
CA ILE A 87 8.91 8.87 -4.72
C ILE A 87 8.14 9.58 -3.61
N LEU A 88 8.76 9.82 -2.45
CA LEU A 88 8.08 10.45 -1.32
C LEU A 88 7.79 11.93 -1.58
N LYS A 89 6.65 12.39 -1.08
CA LYS A 89 6.30 13.80 -0.98
C LYS A 89 6.90 14.39 0.31
N GLN A 90 7.72 15.41 0.19
CA GLN A 90 8.36 16.04 1.35
C GLN A 90 7.32 16.58 2.34
N SER A 91 6.26 17.20 1.86
CA SER A 91 5.15 17.73 2.69
C SER A 91 4.48 16.64 3.55
N ALA A 92 4.33 15.42 3.01
CA ALA A 92 3.81 14.29 3.77
C ALA A 92 4.80 13.83 4.86
N MET A 93 6.09 13.77 4.53
CA MET A 93 7.14 13.38 5.48
C MET A 93 7.28 14.39 6.61
N ASP A 94 7.20 15.69 6.32
CA ASP A 94 7.22 16.75 7.32
C ASP A 94 6.01 16.63 8.27
N LYS A 95 4.84 16.29 7.74
CA LYS A 95 3.65 16.05 8.54
C LYS A 95 3.78 14.82 9.44
N ILE A 96 4.31 13.71 8.91
CA ILE A 96 4.63 12.51 9.69
C ILE A 96 5.61 12.86 10.82
N ALA A 97 6.66 13.62 10.52
CA ALA A 97 7.63 14.06 11.54
C ALA A 97 6.97 14.89 12.65
N SER A 98 6.03 15.77 12.31
CA SER A 98 5.30 16.56 13.30
C SER A 98 4.46 15.71 14.25
N TYR A 99 3.76 14.68 13.74
CA TYR A 99 2.99 13.75 14.57
C TYR A 99 3.91 12.87 15.46
N LYS A 100 5.06 12.44 14.94
CA LYS A 100 6.06 11.74 15.74
C LYS A 100 6.55 12.60 16.91
N ALA A 101 6.85 13.86 16.65
CA ALA A 101 7.30 14.80 17.68
C ALA A 101 6.22 15.07 18.74
N ALA A 102 4.93 14.99 18.37
CA ALA A 102 3.79 15.07 19.26
C ALA A 102 3.53 13.77 20.06
N GLY A 103 4.25 12.70 19.76
CA GLY A 103 4.05 11.38 20.39
C GLY A 103 2.82 10.63 19.90
N ASP A 104 2.27 10.99 18.74
CA ASP A 104 1.11 10.32 18.16
C ASP A 104 1.47 8.97 17.53
N LYS A 105 0.50 8.08 17.50
CA LYS A 105 0.61 6.75 16.88
C LYS A 105 0.35 6.85 15.39
N ILE A 106 1.35 6.52 14.56
CA ILE A 106 1.26 6.64 13.12
C ILE A 106 1.22 5.26 12.48
N VAL A 107 0.25 5.03 11.61
CA VAL A 107 0.01 3.76 10.91
C VAL A 107 -0.17 4.01 9.42
N ILE A 108 0.62 3.32 8.61
CA ILE A 108 0.43 3.27 7.17
C ILE A 108 -0.63 2.20 6.86
N VAL A 109 -1.72 2.60 6.20
CA VAL A 109 -2.85 1.71 5.87
C VAL A 109 -3.04 1.69 4.36
N THR A 110 -2.49 0.67 3.68
CA THR A 110 -2.33 0.69 2.23
C THR A 110 -2.79 -0.57 1.52
N ALA A 111 -3.28 -0.41 0.30
CA ALA A 111 -3.51 -1.51 -0.61
C ALA A 111 -2.20 -2.12 -1.16
N SER A 112 -1.08 -1.44 -1.06
CA SER A 112 0.23 -1.96 -1.48
C SER A 112 0.68 -3.15 -0.63
N LEU A 113 1.57 -4.00 -1.18
CA LEU A 113 2.04 -5.18 -0.46
C LEU A 113 2.97 -4.77 0.68
N GLU A 114 2.73 -5.36 1.85
CA GLU A 114 3.59 -5.15 3.02
C GLU A 114 5.05 -5.52 2.73
N ASP A 115 5.27 -6.48 1.85
CA ASP A 115 6.58 -7.05 1.58
C ASP A 115 7.64 -6.02 1.17
N TRP A 116 7.28 -5.04 0.34
CA TRP A 116 8.24 -3.98 -0.04
C TRP A 116 8.14 -2.70 0.78
N LEU A 117 7.06 -2.51 1.56
CA LEU A 117 6.92 -1.31 2.39
C LEU A 117 7.46 -1.53 3.80
N ARG A 118 7.40 -2.75 4.31
CA ARG A 118 7.78 -3.07 5.69
C ARG A 118 9.19 -2.60 6.06
N PRO A 119 10.25 -2.86 5.26
CA PRO A 119 11.59 -2.42 5.63
C PRO A 119 11.71 -0.89 5.75
N TRP A 120 11.00 -0.14 4.89
CA TRP A 120 10.95 1.32 4.97
C TRP A 120 10.15 1.79 6.20
N CYS A 121 8.97 1.23 6.45
CA CYS A 121 8.17 1.58 7.61
C CYS A 121 8.94 1.31 8.92
N GLU A 122 9.62 0.17 9.03
CA GLU A 122 10.44 -0.18 10.19
C GLU A 122 11.59 0.82 10.39
N ALA A 123 12.30 1.19 9.33
CA ALA A 123 13.36 2.20 9.38
C ALA A 123 12.83 3.58 9.80
N GLN A 124 11.60 3.90 9.41
CA GLN A 124 10.92 5.13 9.82
C GLN A 124 10.23 5.02 11.18
N GLY A 125 10.22 3.87 11.86
CA GLY A 125 9.48 3.66 13.10
C GLY A 125 7.96 3.84 12.95
N LEU A 126 7.42 3.45 11.78
CA LEU A 126 5.99 3.48 11.44
C LEU A 126 5.39 2.08 11.49
N GLU A 127 4.14 1.98 11.88
CA GLU A 127 3.40 0.72 11.76
C GLU A 127 2.74 0.58 10.38
N LEU A 128 2.54 -0.67 9.95
CA LEU A 128 2.06 -0.99 8.62
C LEU A 128 0.92 -2.00 8.65
N LEU A 129 -0.20 -1.62 8.05
CA LEU A 129 -1.34 -2.46 7.73
C LEU A 129 -1.52 -2.44 6.20
N GLY A 130 -0.99 -3.44 5.54
CA GLY A 130 -0.99 -3.52 4.07
C GLY A 130 -1.64 -4.79 3.54
N THR A 131 -1.57 -4.98 2.24
CA THR A 131 -1.97 -6.22 1.60
C THR A 131 -0.84 -7.24 1.72
N LYS A 132 -1.18 -8.51 1.93
CA LYS A 132 -0.20 -9.62 2.00
C LYS A 132 -0.31 -10.50 0.77
N ILE A 133 0.84 -10.88 0.20
CA ILE A 133 0.88 -11.84 -0.89
C ILE A 133 0.97 -13.27 -0.33
N ARG A 134 0.20 -14.20 -0.91
CA ARG A 134 0.19 -15.58 -0.45
C ARG A 134 1.45 -16.32 -0.87
N ARG A 135 2.01 -17.06 0.08
CA ARG A 135 3.18 -17.92 -0.10
C ARG A 135 2.78 -19.39 0.09
N LYS A 136 3.32 -20.28 -0.72
CA LYS A 136 3.11 -21.73 -0.59
C LYS A 136 4.35 -22.47 -1.06
N GLY A 137 4.89 -23.38 -0.24
CA GLY A 137 6.06 -24.20 -0.61
C GLY A 137 7.30 -23.39 -1.00
N GLY A 138 7.56 -22.25 -0.37
CA GLY A 138 8.72 -21.38 -0.67
C GLY A 138 8.59 -20.56 -1.95
N ILE A 139 7.39 -20.52 -2.56
CA ILE A 139 7.11 -19.70 -3.75
C ILE A 139 5.96 -18.71 -3.52
N ILE A 140 6.01 -17.60 -4.26
CA ILE A 140 4.93 -16.61 -4.35
C ILE A 140 3.86 -17.16 -5.28
N THR A 141 2.61 -17.22 -4.81
CA THR A 141 1.49 -17.74 -5.62
C THR A 141 0.92 -16.69 -6.59
N GLY A 142 1.19 -15.40 -6.32
CA GLY A 142 0.54 -14.28 -7.03
C GLY A 142 -0.87 -13.95 -6.52
N GLU A 143 -1.36 -14.70 -5.51
CA GLU A 143 -2.64 -14.42 -4.87
C GLU A 143 -2.47 -13.55 -3.62
N ILE A 144 -3.51 -12.81 -3.29
CA ILE A 144 -3.60 -12.04 -2.04
C ILE A 144 -4.00 -13.00 -0.91
N GLU A 145 -3.31 -12.93 0.22
CA GLU A 145 -3.70 -13.59 1.44
C GLU A 145 -4.87 -12.83 2.09
N GLY A 146 -6.01 -13.48 2.16
CA GLY A 146 -7.25 -12.83 2.60
C GLY A 146 -7.80 -11.85 1.57
N GLN A 147 -7.99 -10.60 1.97
CA GLN A 147 -8.53 -9.53 1.13
C GLN A 147 -7.51 -8.40 0.92
N ASN A 148 -7.65 -7.67 -0.18
CA ASN A 148 -6.88 -6.46 -0.44
C ASN A 148 -7.22 -5.39 0.61
N CYS A 149 -6.22 -4.70 1.14
CA CYS A 149 -6.39 -3.59 2.09
C CYS A 149 -6.88 -2.33 1.37
N TYR A 150 -8.13 -2.37 0.91
CA TYR A 150 -8.79 -1.34 0.09
C TYR A 150 -10.22 -1.11 0.59
N GLY A 151 -10.66 0.14 0.60
CA GLY A 151 -12.01 0.49 1.02
C GLY A 151 -12.28 0.11 2.48
N ALA A 152 -13.41 -0.52 2.75
CA ALA A 152 -13.80 -0.97 4.09
C ALA A 152 -12.77 -1.90 4.77
N GLN A 153 -11.90 -2.58 4.00
CA GLN A 153 -10.86 -3.43 4.56
C GLN A 153 -9.76 -2.64 5.28
N LYS A 154 -9.53 -1.36 4.92
CA LYS A 154 -8.64 -0.47 5.66
C LYS A 154 -9.14 -0.30 7.10
N VAL A 155 -10.41 0.07 7.26
CA VAL A 155 -11.04 0.24 8.59
C VAL A 155 -11.09 -1.07 9.37
N ALA A 156 -11.46 -2.18 8.71
CA ALA A 156 -11.51 -3.49 9.37
C ALA A 156 -10.15 -3.89 9.96
N ARG A 157 -9.04 -3.62 9.25
CA ARG A 157 -7.68 -3.90 9.74
C ARG A 157 -7.27 -3.00 10.89
N VAL A 158 -7.60 -1.70 10.83
CA VAL A 158 -7.36 -0.76 11.93
C VAL A 158 -8.06 -1.23 13.19
N ARG A 159 -9.36 -1.55 13.09
CA ARG A 159 -10.15 -2.05 14.24
C ARG A 159 -9.68 -3.40 14.80
N ALA A 160 -9.11 -4.25 13.93
CA ALA A 160 -8.55 -5.53 14.35
C ALA A 160 -7.19 -5.38 15.05
N ALA A 161 -6.43 -4.33 14.72
CA ALA A 161 -5.09 -4.11 15.25
C ALA A 161 -5.09 -3.21 16.50
N TYR A 162 -6.08 -2.32 16.65
CA TYR A 162 -6.10 -1.31 17.71
C TYR A 162 -7.47 -1.22 18.41
N ASP A 163 -7.43 -1.01 19.72
CA ASP A 163 -8.57 -0.45 20.45
C ASP A 163 -8.65 1.05 20.11
N VAL A 164 -9.52 1.38 19.16
CA VAL A 164 -9.63 2.75 18.63
C VAL A 164 -10.19 3.74 19.67
N GLN A 165 -10.86 3.25 20.72
CA GLN A 165 -11.38 4.08 21.80
C GLN A 165 -10.29 4.52 22.80
N ALA A 166 -9.12 3.89 22.76
CA ALA A 166 -7.97 4.27 23.57
C ALA A 166 -7.24 5.52 23.07
N PHE A 167 -7.62 6.06 21.91
CA PHE A 167 -7.02 7.25 21.31
C PHE A 167 -7.94 8.47 21.48
N ASP A 168 -7.32 9.65 21.64
CA ASP A 168 -8.04 10.91 21.79
C ASP A 168 -8.78 11.29 20.51
N ARG A 169 -8.16 11.04 19.35
CA ARG A 169 -8.72 11.27 18.02
C ARG A 169 -8.13 10.29 17.00
N ILE A 170 -8.91 10.02 15.97
CA ILE A 170 -8.46 9.33 14.75
C ILE A 170 -8.35 10.36 13.63
N ILE A 171 -7.16 10.49 13.04
CA ILE A 171 -6.87 11.40 11.94
C ILE A 171 -6.52 10.55 10.72
N ALA A 172 -7.08 10.82 9.55
CA ALA A 172 -6.80 10.04 8.35
C ALA A 172 -6.43 10.90 7.14
N TYR A 173 -5.46 10.40 6.39
CA TYR A 173 -4.97 10.97 5.14
C TYR A 173 -5.15 9.96 4.00
N GLY A 174 -5.73 10.41 2.88
CA GLY A 174 -5.96 9.59 1.70
C GLY A 174 -6.19 10.45 0.46
N ASP A 175 -6.09 9.84 -0.73
CA ASP A 175 -6.20 10.56 -2.00
C ASP A 175 -7.18 9.91 -2.99
N SER A 176 -7.61 8.70 -2.73
CA SER A 176 -8.32 7.87 -3.68
C SER A 176 -9.68 7.38 -3.19
N ARG A 177 -10.46 6.77 -4.11
CA ARG A 177 -11.70 6.08 -3.74
C ARG A 177 -11.49 4.94 -2.74
N GLY A 178 -10.27 4.38 -2.71
CA GLY A 178 -9.92 3.30 -1.79
C GLY A 178 -9.78 3.71 -0.33
N ASP A 179 -9.76 5.03 -0.06
CA ASP A 179 -9.57 5.61 1.26
C ASP A 179 -10.86 6.16 1.86
N ARG A 180 -11.93 6.15 1.07
CA ARG A 180 -13.19 6.78 1.43
C ARG A 180 -13.67 6.33 2.81
N GLU A 181 -13.77 5.04 3.05
CA GLU A 181 -14.27 4.49 4.31
C GLU A 181 -13.30 4.78 5.47
N MET A 182 -11.99 4.86 5.21
CA MET A 182 -11.01 5.24 6.22
C MET A 182 -11.12 6.73 6.58
N LEU A 183 -11.35 7.59 5.59
CA LEU A 183 -11.59 9.01 5.80
C LEU A 183 -12.92 9.26 6.53
N GLU A 184 -14.00 8.54 6.17
CA GLU A 184 -15.30 8.61 6.85
C GLU A 184 -15.25 8.06 8.28
N PHE A 185 -14.32 7.15 8.56
CA PHE A 185 -14.12 6.57 9.90
C PHE A 185 -13.37 7.51 10.86
N ALA A 186 -12.58 8.44 10.35
CA ALA A 186 -11.75 9.34 11.14
C ALA A 186 -12.56 10.51 11.73
N ASP A 187 -12.14 11.01 12.89
CA ASP A 187 -12.65 12.26 13.46
C ASP A 187 -12.18 13.50 12.68
N GLU A 188 -11.01 13.38 12.04
CA GLU A 188 -10.42 14.42 11.20
C GLU A 188 -9.89 13.78 9.92
N ALA A 189 -10.43 14.19 8.77
CA ALA A 189 -10.13 13.61 7.47
C ALA A 189 -9.48 14.60 6.52
N HIS A 190 -8.39 14.18 5.89
CA HIS A 190 -7.63 14.98 4.93
C HIS A 190 -7.56 14.27 3.57
N TYR A 191 -8.33 14.76 2.62
CA TYR A 191 -8.34 14.24 1.26
C TYR A 191 -7.40 15.05 0.37
N LYS A 192 -6.44 14.39 -0.29
CA LYS A 192 -5.43 15.02 -1.16
C LYS A 192 -4.70 16.19 -0.50
N ALA A 193 -4.25 15.99 0.73
CA ALA A 193 -3.64 17.04 1.55
C ALA A 193 -2.20 17.40 1.15
N PHE A 194 -1.54 16.56 0.37
CA PHE A 194 -0.12 16.73 0.02
C PHE A 194 0.05 16.89 -1.50
N GLU A 195 0.91 17.82 -1.88
CA GLU A 195 1.36 18.07 -3.25
C GLU A 195 2.72 17.43 -3.55
#